data_683b45f3901e99b725b6de5a83d65cb0
#
_entry.id   683b45f3901e99b725b6de5a83d65cb0
#
_cell.length_a   1.000
_cell.length_b   1.000
_cell.length_c   1.000
_cell.angle_alpha   90.00
_cell.angle_beta   90.00
_cell.angle_gamma   90.00
#
_symmetry.space_group_name_H-M   'P 1'
#
loop_
_entity.id
_entity.type
_entity.pdbx_description
1 polymer ?
#
loop_
_entity_poly.entity_id
_entity_poly.type
_entity_poly.pdbx_seq_one_letter_code
_entity_poly.pdbx_strand_id
1 'polypeptide(L)'
;MTEDGPKTVSLEEMTARMVRFKDLTPRPKLGAGVLPPEVIEFMTADNNYSYMAPPAEHQSRIQKYAAMIGGDAGDGISVSLVMCSPGRGPALHAHLKTVEAFFCLSGRFAIEWGDRGENSVVLEPWDFIHVPTGVVRTFHNVGDEDGAVLVIIQGDKNDFDDVVRPPYVGEQLTERFGPEAAAKLDQLGAQLYSATPG
;
A
#
# COMPACT_ATOMS: atom_id res chain seq x y z
N MET A 1 -10.21 29.04 -20.25
CA MET A 1 -9.46 29.87 -19.29
C MET A 1 -10.42 30.06 -18.12
N THR A 2 -10.16 29.37 -17.00
CA THR A 2 -10.97 29.51 -15.77
C THR A 2 -10.68 30.89 -15.17
N GLU A 3 -11.73 31.65 -14.89
CA GLU A 3 -11.68 32.96 -14.22
C GLU A 3 -11.23 32.91 -12.75
N ASP A 4 -10.62 31.81 -12.30
CA ASP A 4 -10.21 31.62 -10.91
C ASP A 4 -8.78 32.13 -10.69
N GLY A 5 -8.67 33.35 -10.19
CA GLY A 5 -7.43 33.87 -9.60
C GLY A 5 -7.06 33.12 -8.31
N PRO A 6 -5.95 33.49 -7.65
CA PRO A 6 -5.56 32.90 -6.36
C PRO A 6 -6.69 32.99 -5.34
N LYS A 7 -6.98 31.86 -4.68
CA LYS A 7 -8.02 31.79 -3.63
C LYS A 7 -7.45 32.18 -2.28
N THR A 8 -8.21 33.00 -1.52
CA THR A 8 -7.94 33.25 -0.11
C THR A 8 -8.79 32.28 0.71
N VAL A 9 -8.15 31.55 1.61
CA VAL A 9 -8.81 30.62 2.52
C VAL A 9 -8.63 31.07 3.97
N SER A 10 -9.62 30.80 4.81
CA SER A 10 -9.57 31.13 6.23
C SER A 10 -8.59 30.19 6.98
N LEU A 11 -8.21 30.55 8.20
CA LEU A 11 -7.40 29.70 9.07
C LEU A 11 -8.14 28.36 9.34
N GLU A 12 -9.44 28.39 9.54
CA GLU A 12 -10.27 27.22 9.77
C GLU A 12 -10.26 26.28 8.56
N GLU A 13 -10.48 26.80 7.36
CA GLU A 13 -10.42 26.02 6.10
C GLU A 13 -9.04 25.39 5.86
N MET A 14 -7.97 26.09 6.21
CA MET A 14 -6.61 25.57 6.06
C MET A 14 -6.30 24.52 7.13
N THR A 15 -6.68 24.74 8.38
CA THR A 15 -6.45 23.77 9.46
C THR A 15 -7.30 22.50 9.33
N ALA A 16 -8.48 22.57 8.70
CA ALA A 16 -9.28 21.39 8.36
C ALA A 16 -8.60 20.45 7.36
N ARG A 17 -7.55 20.92 6.66
CA ARG A 17 -6.72 20.13 5.74
C ARG A 17 -5.45 19.57 6.40
N MET A 18 -5.26 19.82 7.70
CA MET A 18 -4.10 19.32 8.43
C MET A 18 -4.45 17.99 9.11
N VAL A 19 -3.61 16.98 8.90
CA VAL A 19 -3.70 15.68 9.58
C VAL A 19 -2.61 15.60 10.65
N ARG A 20 -2.98 15.26 11.86
CA ARG A 20 -2.02 14.96 12.94
C ARG A 20 -1.92 13.46 13.11
N PHE A 21 -0.70 12.93 13.16
CA PHE A 21 -0.45 11.49 13.33
C PHE A 21 -1.18 10.90 14.55
N LYS A 22 -1.22 11.63 15.66
CA LYS A 22 -1.91 11.21 16.91
C LYS A 22 -3.42 10.97 16.74
N ASP A 23 -4.03 11.53 15.69
CA ASP A 23 -5.47 11.44 15.41
C ASP A 23 -5.77 10.33 14.37
N LEU A 24 -4.72 9.70 13.81
CA LEU A 24 -4.86 8.60 12.86
C LEU A 24 -5.03 7.26 13.58
N THR A 25 -5.82 6.40 12.96
CA THR A 25 -5.92 4.98 13.31
C THR A 25 -5.36 4.13 12.17
N PRO A 26 -4.71 2.98 12.45
CA PRO A 26 -4.25 2.09 11.39
C PRO A 26 -5.41 1.62 10.51
N ARG A 27 -5.16 1.45 9.23
CA ARG A 27 -6.13 0.82 8.31
C ARG A 27 -6.49 -0.57 8.82
N PRO A 28 -7.73 -1.04 8.60
CA PRO A 28 -8.06 -2.45 8.75
C PRO A 28 -7.12 -3.30 7.87
N LYS A 29 -6.58 -4.37 8.42
CA LYS A 29 -5.75 -5.30 7.63
C LYS A 29 -6.61 -6.08 6.65
N LEU A 30 -6.06 -6.42 5.49
CA LEU A 30 -6.70 -7.29 4.50
C LEU A 30 -7.11 -8.62 5.16
N GLY A 31 -8.39 -8.98 5.01
CA GLY A 31 -8.91 -10.24 5.54
C GLY A 31 -9.08 -10.30 7.06
N ALA A 32 -9.00 -9.17 7.77
CA ALA A 32 -9.24 -9.13 9.21
C ALA A 32 -10.62 -9.72 9.57
N GLY A 33 -10.63 -10.67 10.51
CA GLY A 33 -11.85 -11.41 10.91
C GLY A 33 -12.24 -12.57 10.00
N VAL A 34 -11.56 -12.80 8.87
CA VAL A 34 -11.83 -13.88 7.92
C VAL A 34 -10.63 -14.81 7.75
N LEU A 35 -9.43 -14.23 7.62
CA LEU A 35 -8.18 -14.99 7.48
C LEU A 35 -7.53 -15.24 8.85
N PRO A 36 -6.77 -16.34 8.98
CA PRO A 36 -5.93 -16.56 10.15
C PRO A 36 -4.92 -15.42 10.36
N PRO A 37 -4.59 -15.05 11.61
CA PRO A 37 -3.65 -13.97 11.91
C PRO A 37 -2.31 -14.09 11.17
N GLU A 38 -1.74 -15.28 11.10
CA GLU A 38 -0.46 -15.59 10.45
C GLU A 38 -0.51 -15.36 8.92
N VAL A 39 -1.66 -15.59 8.28
CA VAL A 39 -1.89 -15.28 6.86
C VAL A 39 -1.94 -13.77 6.66
N ILE A 40 -2.65 -13.06 7.55
CA ILE A 40 -2.72 -11.60 7.52
C ILE A 40 -1.32 -10.98 7.71
N GLU A 41 -0.54 -11.51 8.65
CA GLU A 41 0.83 -11.07 8.88
C GLU A 41 1.73 -11.27 7.67
N PHE A 42 1.61 -12.39 6.98
CA PHE A 42 2.35 -12.66 5.74
C PHE A 42 1.97 -11.69 4.63
N MET A 43 0.70 -11.33 4.54
CA MET A 43 0.16 -10.53 3.44
C MET A 43 0.31 -9.01 3.62
N THR A 44 0.51 -8.53 4.85
CA THR A 44 0.41 -7.10 5.16
C THR A 44 1.56 -6.61 6.04
N ALA A 45 1.90 -5.33 5.90
CA ALA A 45 2.74 -4.63 6.88
C ALA A 45 2.06 -4.54 8.26
N ASP A 46 2.81 -4.12 9.29
CA ASP A 46 2.27 -4.07 10.66
C ASP A 46 1.20 -3.01 10.81
N ASN A 47 1.51 -1.74 10.50
CA ASN A 47 0.56 -0.65 10.59
C ASN A 47 0.65 0.25 9.35
N ASN A 48 -0.50 0.63 8.83
CA ASN A 48 -0.62 1.56 7.70
C ASN A 48 -1.62 2.66 8.06
N TYR A 49 -1.14 3.91 8.08
CA TYR A 49 -1.91 5.10 8.44
C TYR A 49 -2.13 5.95 7.19
N SER A 50 -3.39 6.26 6.85
CA SER A 50 -3.72 7.04 5.66
C SER A 50 -3.85 8.51 5.98
N TYR A 51 -3.02 9.33 5.36
CA TYR A 51 -3.17 10.79 5.36
C TYR A 51 -4.15 11.24 4.28
N MET A 52 -3.95 10.76 3.05
CA MET A 52 -4.77 11.06 1.88
C MET A 52 -5.18 9.77 1.18
N ALA A 53 -6.37 9.75 0.65
CA ALA A 53 -6.84 8.64 -0.19
C ALA A 53 -7.90 9.13 -1.17
N PRO A 54 -8.04 8.47 -2.33
CA PRO A 54 -9.18 8.69 -3.21
C PRO A 54 -10.51 8.38 -2.48
N PRO A 55 -11.64 8.89 -2.96
CA PRO A 55 -12.95 8.55 -2.44
C PRO A 55 -13.18 7.03 -2.35
N ALA A 56 -14.00 6.59 -1.38
CA ALA A 56 -14.17 5.16 -1.08
C ALA A 56 -14.67 4.32 -2.26
N GLU A 57 -15.43 4.91 -3.18
CA GLU A 57 -15.90 4.28 -4.42
C GLU A 57 -14.78 3.94 -5.40
N HIS A 58 -13.66 4.66 -5.32
CA HIS A 58 -12.48 4.47 -6.17
C HIS A 58 -11.37 3.64 -5.51
N GLN A 59 -11.54 3.26 -4.24
CA GLN A 59 -10.58 2.40 -3.54
C GLN A 59 -10.78 0.93 -3.89
N SER A 60 -9.76 0.10 -3.57
CA SER A 60 -9.82 -1.34 -3.71
C SER A 60 -11.08 -1.94 -3.07
N ARG A 61 -11.72 -2.88 -3.78
CA ARG A 61 -12.92 -3.59 -3.32
C ARG A 61 -12.68 -4.41 -2.06
N ILE A 62 -11.45 -4.87 -1.87
CA ILE A 62 -11.08 -5.76 -0.78
C ILE A 62 -10.58 -5.03 0.48
N GLN A 63 -10.28 -3.74 0.37
CA GLN A 63 -9.79 -2.95 1.50
C GLN A 63 -10.19 -1.50 1.36
N LYS A 64 -11.32 -1.15 1.95
CA LYS A 64 -11.77 0.23 2.05
C LYS A 64 -11.36 0.83 3.39
N TYR A 65 -10.94 2.08 3.37
CA TYR A 65 -10.49 2.80 4.55
C TYR A 65 -10.84 4.28 4.44
N ALA A 66 -11.02 4.92 5.58
CA ALA A 66 -11.15 6.37 5.65
C ALA A 66 -9.76 7.02 5.71
N ALA A 67 -9.57 8.10 4.97
CA ALA A 67 -8.44 8.99 5.14
C ALA A 67 -8.92 10.32 5.71
N MET A 68 -8.05 11.01 6.43
CA MET A 68 -8.38 12.32 7.02
C MET A 68 -8.59 13.38 5.94
N ILE A 69 -7.86 13.26 4.82
CA ILE A 69 -8.04 14.10 3.64
C ILE A 69 -8.52 13.21 2.51
N GLY A 70 -9.77 13.37 2.13
CA GLY A 70 -10.43 12.59 1.07
C GLY A 70 -11.14 13.49 0.07
N GLY A 71 -12.04 12.90 -0.73
CA GLY A 71 -12.79 13.60 -1.77
C GLY A 71 -11.88 14.17 -2.85
N ASP A 72 -12.21 15.35 -3.35
CA ASP A 72 -11.48 16.00 -4.46
C ASP A 72 -9.99 16.25 -4.13
N ALA A 73 -9.64 16.41 -2.84
CA ALA A 73 -8.25 16.61 -2.43
C ALA A 73 -7.41 15.33 -2.53
N GLY A 74 -8.04 14.15 -2.48
CA GLY A 74 -7.40 12.84 -2.66
C GLY A 74 -7.55 12.28 -4.07
N ASP A 75 -8.07 13.04 -5.02
CA ASP A 75 -8.28 12.60 -6.39
C ASP A 75 -6.94 12.23 -7.05
N GLY A 76 -6.80 10.97 -7.45
CA GLY A 76 -5.61 10.45 -8.11
C GLY A 76 -4.35 10.31 -7.24
N ILE A 77 -4.45 10.48 -5.91
CA ILE A 77 -3.32 10.32 -4.99
C ILE A 77 -3.71 9.60 -3.69
N SER A 78 -2.83 8.74 -3.21
CA SER A 78 -2.87 8.16 -1.87
C SER A 78 -1.54 8.40 -1.17
N VAL A 79 -1.58 8.87 0.06
CA VAL A 79 -0.40 9.09 0.90
C VAL A 79 -0.59 8.37 2.23
N SER A 80 0.32 7.48 2.54
CA SER A 80 0.27 6.65 3.74
C SER A 80 1.61 6.59 4.45
N LEU A 81 1.58 6.53 5.76
CA LEU A 81 2.71 6.13 6.60
C LEU A 81 2.58 4.64 6.91
N VAL A 82 3.58 3.86 6.54
CA VAL A 82 3.66 2.43 6.88
C VAL A 82 4.78 2.20 7.88
N MET A 83 4.45 1.55 8.98
CA MET A 83 5.40 1.20 10.03
C MET A 83 5.55 -0.32 10.06
N CYS A 84 6.80 -0.78 10.15
CA CYS A 84 7.16 -2.19 10.15
C CYS A 84 8.20 -2.49 11.21
N SER A 85 7.97 -3.52 11.99
CA SER A 85 8.99 -4.15 12.85
C SER A 85 10.05 -4.85 11.98
N PRO A 86 11.21 -5.24 12.52
CA PRO A 86 12.24 -5.99 11.81
C PRO A 86 11.69 -7.21 11.07
N GLY A 87 12.06 -7.38 9.80
CA GLY A 87 11.62 -8.46 8.92
C GLY A 87 10.20 -8.32 8.37
N ARG A 88 9.46 -7.27 8.73
CA ARG A 88 8.06 -7.08 8.31
C ARG A 88 7.92 -6.22 7.06
N GLY A 89 6.89 -6.54 6.27
CA GLY A 89 6.49 -5.84 5.06
C GLY A 89 5.30 -6.54 4.42
N PRO A 90 4.69 -5.98 3.36
CA PRO A 90 3.60 -6.64 2.63
C PRO A 90 4.15 -7.77 1.74
N ALA A 91 3.28 -8.70 1.33
CA ALA A 91 3.64 -9.68 0.30
C ALA A 91 3.85 -9.00 -1.07
N LEU A 92 4.60 -9.67 -1.97
CA LEU A 92 4.81 -9.24 -3.35
C LEU A 92 3.48 -8.92 -4.05
N HIS A 93 3.44 -7.77 -4.73
CA HIS A 93 2.28 -7.33 -5.50
C HIS A 93 2.69 -6.35 -6.60
N ALA A 94 1.81 -6.14 -7.56
CA ALA A 94 1.98 -5.12 -8.58
C ALA A 94 0.76 -4.20 -8.61
N HIS A 95 0.98 -2.94 -8.93
CA HIS A 95 -0.06 -2.00 -9.35
C HIS A 95 -0.06 -1.93 -10.88
N LEU A 96 -1.17 -2.32 -11.50
CA LEU A 96 -1.24 -2.42 -12.96
C LEU A 96 -1.45 -1.08 -13.66
N LYS A 97 -1.93 -0.06 -12.95
CA LYS A 97 -2.34 1.22 -13.50
C LYS A 97 -1.75 2.42 -12.76
N THR A 98 -1.60 2.30 -11.44
CA THR A 98 -1.00 3.34 -10.62
C THR A 98 0.50 3.14 -10.47
N VAL A 99 1.22 4.19 -10.19
CA VAL A 99 2.64 4.16 -9.78
C VAL A 99 2.74 4.22 -8.27
N GLU A 100 3.78 3.65 -7.71
CA GLU A 100 4.04 3.72 -6.27
C GLU A 100 5.45 4.20 -6.00
N ALA A 101 5.59 5.02 -4.97
CA ALA A 101 6.89 5.50 -4.53
C ALA A 101 7.05 5.31 -3.02
N PHE A 102 8.28 5.04 -2.61
CA PHE A 102 8.68 4.84 -1.23
C PHE A 102 9.71 5.88 -0.81
N PHE A 103 9.46 6.54 0.31
CA PHE A 103 10.40 7.45 0.95
C PHE A 103 10.71 6.91 2.34
N CYS A 104 11.94 6.47 2.58
CA CYS A 104 12.37 5.97 3.88
C CYS A 104 12.44 7.13 4.88
N LEU A 105 11.65 7.08 5.94
CA LEU A 105 11.64 8.08 7.01
C LEU A 105 12.57 7.70 8.16
N SER A 106 12.56 6.42 8.53
CA SER A 106 13.40 5.86 9.61
C SER A 106 13.59 4.36 9.43
N GLY A 107 14.63 3.79 10.00
CA GLY A 107 14.98 2.39 9.82
C GLY A 107 15.68 2.15 8.48
N ARG A 108 15.64 0.92 8.00
CA ARG A 108 16.25 0.50 6.73
C ARG A 108 15.28 -0.42 6.02
N PHE A 109 14.99 -0.14 4.74
CA PHE A 109 14.01 -0.92 3.98
C PHE A 109 14.62 -1.50 2.72
N ALA A 110 14.62 -2.83 2.59
CA ALA A 110 14.83 -3.47 1.30
C ALA A 110 13.58 -3.29 0.45
N ILE A 111 13.75 -2.72 -0.73
CA ILE A 111 12.76 -2.72 -1.80
C ILE A 111 13.13 -3.87 -2.73
N GLU A 112 12.26 -4.84 -2.85
CA GLU A 112 12.48 -6.04 -3.65
C GLU A 112 11.51 -6.03 -4.84
N TRP A 113 12.00 -6.46 -6.02
CA TRP A 113 11.17 -6.54 -7.24
C TRP A 113 11.55 -7.73 -8.10
N GLY A 114 10.64 -8.05 -9.02
CA GLY A 114 10.68 -9.26 -9.86
C GLY A 114 9.61 -10.25 -9.43
N ASP A 115 9.38 -11.28 -10.23
CA ASP A 115 8.26 -12.22 -10.01
C ASP A 115 8.37 -12.98 -8.68
N ARG A 116 9.58 -13.10 -8.15
CA ARG A 116 9.89 -13.76 -6.87
C ARG A 116 10.62 -12.83 -5.89
N GLY A 117 10.78 -11.55 -6.21
CA GLY A 117 11.55 -10.60 -5.41
C GLY A 117 13.05 -10.81 -5.51
N GLU A 118 13.53 -11.28 -6.66
CA GLU A 118 14.93 -11.67 -6.90
C GLU A 118 15.92 -10.50 -7.01
N ASN A 119 15.41 -9.29 -7.19
CA ASN A 119 16.20 -8.07 -7.19
C ASN A 119 15.92 -7.25 -5.94
N SER A 120 16.91 -6.53 -5.44
CA SER A 120 16.74 -5.73 -4.22
C SER A 120 17.67 -4.52 -4.19
N VAL A 121 17.20 -3.46 -3.53
CA VAL A 121 17.99 -2.30 -3.10
C VAL A 121 17.57 -1.92 -1.68
N VAL A 122 18.49 -1.46 -0.86
CA VAL A 122 18.18 -0.98 0.49
C VAL A 122 18.09 0.54 0.49
N LEU A 123 16.99 1.06 1.04
CA LEU A 123 16.83 2.47 1.35
C LEU A 123 17.25 2.75 2.79
N GLU A 124 18.10 3.75 2.95
CA GLU A 124 18.44 4.39 4.23
C GLU A 124 17.50 5.59 4.49
N PRO A 125 17.44 6.16 5.69
CA PRO A 125 16.63 7.35 5.95
C PRO A 125 16.91 8.48 4.96
N TRP A 126 15.82 9.03 4.39
CA TRP A 126 15.76 10.09 3.37
C TRP A 126 16.01 9.63 1.94
N ASP A 127 16.27 8.33 1.71
CA ASP A 127 16.27 7.78 0.35
C ASP A 127 14.85 7.65 -0.20
N PHE A 128 14.74 7.77 -1.51
CA PHE A 128 13.49 7.70 -2.26
C PHE A 128 13.64 6.79 -3.47
N ILE A 129 12.63 5.98 -3.73
CA ILE A 129 12.52 5.19 -4.96
C ILE A 129 11.11 5.27 -5.54
N HIS A 130 11.03 5.35 -6.85
CA HIS A 130 9.80 5.27 -7.62
C HIS A 130 9.73 3.92 -8.34
N VAL A 131 8.62 3.19 -8.17
CA VAL A 131 8.37 1.91 -8.83
C VAL A 131 7.38 2.12 -9.97
N PRO A 132 7.75 1.79 -11.21
CA PRO A 132 6.85 1.90 -12.36
C PRO A 132 5.63 0.98 -12.25
N THR A 133 4.57 1.35 -12.96
CA THR A 133 3.36 0.53 -13.15
C THR A 133 3.71 -0.86 -13.66
N GLY A 134 3.03 -1.90 -13.19
CA GLY A 134 3.19 -3.29 -13.62
C GLY A 134 4.38 -4.04 -13.01
N VAL A 135 5.29 -3.36 -12.33
CA VAL A 135 6.43 -4.01 -11.66
C VAL A 135 5.94 -4.70 -10.39
N VAL A 136 6.18 -6.01 -10.28
CA VAL A 136 5.98 -6.78 -9.03
C VAL A 136 7.03 -6.32 -8.02
N ARG A 137 6.61 -5.90 -6.83
CA ARG A 137 7.49 -5.41 -5.77
C ARG A 137 6.92 -5.63 -4.38
N THR A 138 7.79 -5.49 -3.42
CA THR A 138 7.49 -5.40 -1.99
C THR A 138 8.55 -4.55 -1.30
N PHE A 139 8.37 -4.34 0.00
CA PHE A 139 9.39 -3.77 0.87
C PHE A 139 9.40 -4.49 2.22
N HIS A 140 10.57 -4.59 2.84
CA HIS A 140 10.72 -5.17 4.18
C HIS A 140 11.65 -4.30 5.02
N ASN A 141 11.34 -4.15 6.30
CA ASN A 141 12.27 -3.55 7.24
C ASN A 141 13.43 -4.54 7.48
N VAL A 142 14.62 -4.18 7.02
CA VAL A 142 15.86 -4.96 7.19
C VAL A 142 16.77 -4.40 8.29
N GLY A 143 16.28 -3.41 9.05
CA GLY A 143 16.90 -2.92 10.27
C GLY A 143 16.62 -3.83 11.48
N ASP A 144 17.15 -3.45 12.61
CA ASP A 144 17.01 -4.13 13.92
C ASP A 144 16.00 -3.45 14.85
N GLU A 145 15.46 -2.30 14.44
CA GLU A 145 14.43 -1.55 15.15
C GLU A 145 13.22 -1.28 14.23
N ASP A 146 12.10 -0.82 14.81
CA ASP A 146 10.93 -0.41 14.06
C ASP A 146 11.28 0.73 13.09
N GLY A 147 10.85 0.59 11.85
CA GLY A 147 11.07 1.57 10.78
C GLY A 147 9.77 2.11 10.21
N ALA A 148 9.88 3.23 9.51
CA ALA A 148 8.77 3.91 8.87
C ALA A 148 9.10 4.32 7.43
N VAL A 149 8.17 4.04 6.51
CA VAL A 149 8.24 4.45 5.11
C VAL A 149 6.98 5.24 4.74
N LEU A 150 7.15 6.36 4.05
CA LEU A 150 6.05 7.05 3.41
C LEU A 150 5.79 6.40 2.06
N VAL A 151 4.55 5.98 1.85
CA VAL A 151 4.08 5.35 0.61
C VAL A 151 3.17 6.33 -0.12
N ILE A 152 3.51 6.62 -1.37
CA ILE A 152 2.75 7.51 -2.25
C ILE A 152 2.32 6.70 -3.46
N ILE A 153 1.00 6.63 -3.70
CA ILE A 153 0.43 6.00 -4.90
C ILE A 153 -0.25 7.10 -5.71
N GLN A 154 0.03 7.14 -7.02
CA GLN A 154 -0.51 8.14 -7.93
C GLN A 154 -1.01 7.49 -9.22
N GLY A 155 -2.16 7.97 -9.71
CA GLY A 155 -2.77 7.54 -10.97
C GLY A 155 -4.08 8.25 -11.23
N ASP A 156 -4.88 7.75 -12.18
CA ASP A 156 -6.27 8.19 -12.32
C ASP A 156 -7.07 7.72 -11.09
N LYS A 157 -7.99 8.56 -10.60
CA LYS A 157 -8.81 8.25 -9.42
C LYS A 157 -9.59 6.94 -9.53
N ASN A 158 -9.93 6.53 -10.75
CA ASN A 158 -10.69 5.30 -11.01
C ASN A 158 -9.82 4.03 -11.03
N ASP A 159 -8.51 4.16 -10.90
CA ASP A 159 -7.55 3.09 -11.13
C ASP A 159 -6.94 2.51 -9.83
N PHE A 160 -7.42 2.90 -8.65
CA PHE A 160 -6.87 2.45 -7.35
C PHE A 160 -7.30 1.03 -6.91
N ASP A 161 -8.16 0.35 -7.69
CA ASP A 161 -8.45 -1.09 -7.51
C ASP A 161 -7.62 -1.93 -8.51
N ASP A 162 -6.31 -1.74 -8.51
CA ASP A 162 -5.38 -2.25 -9.52
C ASP A 162 -4.31 -3.21 -8.98
N VAL A 163 -4.41 -3.58 -7.71
CA VAL A 163 -3.43 -4.46 -7.05
C VAL A 163 -3.63 -5.91 -7.48
N VAL A 164 -2.58 -6.50 -8.03
CA VAL A 164 -2.49 -7.93 -8.33
C VAL A 164 -1.29 -8.57 -7.64
N ARG A 165 -1.34 -9.88 -7.45
CA ARG A 165 -0.25 -10.65 -6.83
C ARG A 165 0.28 -11.70 -7.77
N PRO A 166 1.61 -11.90 -7.85
CA PRO A 166 2.19 -12.93 -8.71
C PRO A 166 1.79 -14.33 -8.21
N PRO A 167 1.81 -15.36 -9.08
CA PRO A 167 1.52 -16.74 -8.72
C PRO A 167 2.37 -17.25 -7.55
N TYR A 168 3.59 -16.77 -7.44
CA TYR A 168 4.52 -17.11 -6.37
C TYR A 168 3.95 -16.84 -4.96
N VAL A 169 3.17 -15.78 -4.78
CA VAL A 169 2.49 -15.51 -3.49
C VAL A 169 1.46 -16.59 -3.18
N GLY A 170 0.72 -17.08 -4.17
CA GLY A 170 -0.20 -18.19 -4.03
C GLY A 170 0.50 -19.52 -3.69
N GLU A 171 1.68 -19.77 -4.31
CA GLU A 171 2.54 -20.91 -3.98
C GLU A 171 3.00 -20.84 -2.51
N GLN A 172 3.52 -19.71 -2.07
CA GLN A 172 3.96 -19.49 -0.68
C GLN A 172 2.82 -19.63 0.34
N LEU A 173 1.63 -19.11 0.01
CA LEU A 173 0.44 -19.26 0.86
C LEU A 173 0.05 -20.72 1.02
N THR A 174 0.05 -21.46 -0.09
CA THR A 174 -0.29 -22.89 -0.10
C THR A 174 0.74 -23.71 0.68
N GLU A 175 2.02 -23.44 0.49
CA GLU A 175 3.11 -24.14 1.17
C GLU A 175 3.11 -23.89 2.69
N ARG A 176 2.92 -22.62 3.11
CA ARG A 176 3.02 -22.22 4.53
C ARG A 176 1.75 -22.46 5.33
N PHE A 177 0.58 -22.25 4.72
CA PHE A 177 -0.71 -22.19 5.42
C PHE A 177 -1.77 -23.13 4.86
N GLY A 178 -1.42 -23.93 3.84
CA GLY A 178 -2.33 -24.85 3.17
C GLY A 178 -3.17 -24.20 2.05
N PRO A 179 -3.77 -25.01 1.17
CA PRO A 179 -4.51 -24.53 -0.01
C PRO A 179 -5.76 -23.71 0.34
N GLU A 180 -6.33 -23.92 1.53
CA GLU A 180 -7.52 -23.17 1.96
C GLU A 180 -7.22 -21.68 2.19
N ALA A 181 -5.99 -21.33 2.59
CA ALA A 181 -5.59 -19.93 2.79
C ALA A 181 -5.56 -19.17 1.47
N ALA A 182 -4.99 -19.77 0.42
CA ALA A 182 -4.98 -19.21 -0.92
C ALA A 182 -6.40 -19.07 -1.49
N ALA A 183 -7.24 -20.10 -1.33
CA ALA A 183 -8.64 -20.09 -1.79
C ALA A 183 -9.47 -19.00 -1.09
N LYS A 184 -9.30 -18.83 0.22
CA LYS A 184 -10.00 -17.76 0.97
C LYS A 184 -9.55 -16.36 0.53
N LEU A 185 -8.25 -16.17 0.26
CA LEU A 185 -7.74 -14.90 -0.23
C LEU A 185 -8.34 -14.55 -1.60
N ASP A 186 -8.44 -15.52 -2.49
CA ASP A 186 -9.07 -15.37 -3.81
C ASP A 186 -10.57 -15.03 -3.68
N GLN A 187 -11.30 -15.71 -2.78
CA GLN A 187 -12.71 -15.41 -2.48
C GLN A 187 -12.93 -13.98 -1.94
N LEU A 188 -11.95 -13.43 -1.24
CA LEU A 188 -11.97 -12.03 -0.81
C LEU A 188 -11.74 -11.05 -1.98
N GLY A 189 -11.43 -11.54 -3.18
CA GLY A 189 -11.16 -10.73 -4.36
C GLY A 189 -9.74 -10.19 -4.43
N ALA A 190 -8.83 -10.74 -3.64
CA ALA A 190 -7.41 -10.46 -3.79
C ALA A 190 -6.90 -11.18 -5.04
N GLN A 191 -6.84 -10.46 -6.16
CA GLN A 191 -6.49 -11.04 -7.46
C GLN A 191 -5.09 -11.69 -7.42
N LEU A 192 -5.06 -13.02 -7.48
CA LEU A 192 -3.86 -13.76 -7.81
C LEU A 192 -3.72 -13.72 -9.34
N TYR A 193 -2.67 -13.11 -9.85
CA TYR A 193 -2.42 -13.06 -11.28
C TYR A 193 -2.06 -14.47 -11.78
N SER A 194 -2.91 -15.06 -12.61
CA SER A 194 -2.51 -16.22 -13.38
C SER A 194 -1.73 -15.71 -14.59
N ALA A 195 -0.40 -15.93 -14.62
CA ALA A 195 0.36 -15.68 -15.82
C ALA A 195 -0.28 -16.47 -16.98
N THR A 196 -0.93 -15.77 -17.90
CA THR A 196 -1.26 -16.39 -19.19
C THR A 196 0.08 -16.53 -19.89
N PRO A 197 0.50 -17.75 -20.29
CA PRO A 197 1.71 -17.89 -21.11
C PRO A 197 1.48 -17.07 -22.38
N GLY A 198 2.32 -16.04 -22.61
CA GLY A 198 2.39 -15.32 -23.88
C GLY A 198 3.00 -16.18 -24.99
#